data_b502f676f52444889b336f0d28d2743c
#
_entry.id   b502f676f52444889b336f0d28d2743c
#
_cell.length_a   1.000
_cell.length_b   1.000
_cell.length_c   1.000
_cell.angle_alpha   90.00
_cell.angle_beta   90.00
_cell.angle_gamma   90.00
#
_symmetry.space_group_name_H-M   'P 1'
#
loop_
_entity.id
_entity.type
_entity.pdbx_description
1 polymer ?
#
loop_
_entity_poly.entity_id
_entity_poly.type
_entity_poly.pdbx_seq_one_letter_code
_entity_poly.pdbx_strand_id
1 'polypeptide(L)'
;MEYNLNNAISYHYGKFPPTNLQISDFLPELLAATDALARFDQMLKNIPNNEILLAPLRNQEAVLSSRIEGTLSTMDEIMAYQADDEGQVKASSQVRTDVIETILYQRALKNAQQALADGYPFSISFIKQMHQQLLFLGRGASKSPGKFKEEQNFLADKIRKEVLFIPISPEKLGDGLDNLFQYIEKSKDAVLIKTALTHVEFEALHPFNDGNGRIGRMLITLLLWKEGLLSQPHFYISGYFEEHREEYIQAMRLVSKENSWEQWIRFFLKAVEEQAKNNLSIAESIRSLYEKLKLEFAAKLSSKWSMNALDFLFTYPVFRNNKFTQNAGIPAPSAATLSKKLIELGYLAEKEAASGSRPALLSFEPLMELVRV
;
A
#
# COMPACT_ATOMS: atom_id res chain seq x y z
N MET A 1 -4.05 21.54 26.79
CA MET A 1 -5.13 22.08 25.95
C MET A 1 -6.23 21.05 25.93
N GLU A 2 -7.41 21.38 26.45
CA GLU A 2 -8.54 20.45 26.48
C GLU A 2 -9.20 20.38 25.10
N TYR A 3 -9.46 19.16 24.65
CA TYR A 3 -10.27 18.90 23.46
C TYR A 3 -11.75 18.82 23.86
N ASN A 4 -12.64 19.35 23.01
CA ASN A 4 -14.08 19.24 23.20
C ASN A 4 -14.56 17.81 22.86
N LEU A 5 -15.29 17.18 23.77
CA LEU A 5 -15.80 15.80 23.64
C LEU A 5 -17.31 15.75 23.31
N ASN A 6 -18.02 16.89 23.25
CA ASN A 6 -19.49 16.94 23.22
C ASN A 6 -20.12 16.19 22.04
N ASN A 7 -19.42 16.08 20.90
CA ASN A 7 -19.90 15.41 19.69
C ASN A 7 -19.09 14.15 19.35
N ALA A 8 -18.27 13.66 20.28
CA ALA A 8 -17.41 12.50 20.05
C ALA A 8 -18.26 11.23 19.88
N ILE A 9 -18.00 10.50 18.80
CA ILE A 9 -18.60 9.19 18.56
C ILE A 9 -17.77 8.16 19.32
N SER A 10 -18.40 7.30 20.13
CA SER A 10 -17.71 6.23 20.84
C SER A 10 -17.80 4.91 20.09
N TYR A 11 -16.85 4.01 20.36
CA TYR A 11 -16.84 2.64 19.88
C TYR A 11 -18.18 1.92 20.14
N HIS A 12 -18.61 1.09 19.21
CA HIS A 12 -19.91 0.39 19.20
C HIS A 12 -19.92 -0.92 19.99
N TYR A 13 -19.66 -0.85 21.29
CA TYR A 13 -19.61 -2.02 22.19
C TYR A 13 -20.76 -3.02 21.98
N GLY A 14 -20.39 -4.31 21.80
CA GLY A 14 -21.34 -5.42 21.70
C GLY A 14 -22.12 -5.49 20.38
N LYS A 15 -21.74 -4.72 19.36
CA LYS A 15 -22.42 -4.70 18.05
C LYS A 15 -21.61 -5.36 16.94
N PHE A 16 -20.39 -5.81 17.21
CA PHE A 16 -19.58 -6.57 16.27
C PHE A 16 -19.53 -8.06 16.65
N PRO A 17 -19.63 -9.00 15.68
CA PRO A 17 -20.03 -8.76 14.31
C PRO A 17 -21.53 -8.44 14.18
N PRO A 18 -21.96 -7.71 13.12
CA PRO A 18 -23.38 -7.45 12.90
C PRO A 18 -24.16 -8.74 12.61
N THR A 19 -25.35 -8.87 13.23
CA THR A 19 -26.16 -10.10 13.16
C THR A 19 -27.27 -10.09 12.11
N ASN A 20 -27.62 -8.92 11.59
CA ASN A 20 -28.80 -8.73 10.74
C ASN A 20 -28.49 -8.29 9.31
N LEU A 21 -27.30 -8.61 8.81
CA LEU A 21 -26.94 -8.28 7.42
C LEU A 21 -27.68 -9.19 6.43
N GLN A 22 -28.35 -8.58 5.46
CA GLN A 22 -28.97 -9.29 4.35
C GLN A 22 -28.10 -9.13 3.12
N ILE A 23 -27.43 -10.21 2.67
CA ILE A 23 -26.55 -10.19 1.49
C ILE A 23 -27.29 -9.71 0.24
N SER A 24 -28.60 -9.99 0.14
CA SER A 24 -29.46 -9.52 -0.95
C SER A 24 -29.41 -8.00 -1.15
N ASP A 25 -29.20 -7.23 -0.10
CA ASP A 25 -29.28 -5.77 -0.13
C ASP A 25 -28.09 -5.11 -0.84
N PHE A 26 -26.96 -5.81 -0.93
CA PHE A 26 -25.72 -5.36 -1.60
C PHE A 26 -25.16 -6.41 -2.57
N LEU A 27 -25.98 -7.38 -2.99
CA LEU A 27 -25.58 -8.42 -3.94
C LEU A 27 -25.07 -7.87 -5.27
N PRO A 28 -25.67 -6.84 -5.89
CA PRO A 28 -25.17 -6.27 -7.14
C PRO A 28 -23.74 -5.71 -6.98
N GLU A 29 -23.47 -4.98 -5.91
CA GLU A 29 -22.16 -4.39 -5.61
C GLU A 29 -21.12 -5.48 -5.30
N LEU A 30 -21.52 -6.53 -4.58
CA LEU A 30 -20.66 -7.68 -4.28
C LEU A 30 -20.26 -8.42 -5.57
N LEU A 31 -21.18 -8.64 -6.50
CA LEU A 31 -20.88 -9.28 -7.78
C LEU A 31 -19.96 -8.41 -8.64
N ALA A 32 -20.22 -7.10 -8.72
CA ALA A 32 -19.41 -6.17 -9.49
C ALA A 32 -17.98 -6.07 -8.95
N ALA A 33 -17.81 -5.95 -7.63
CA ALA A 33 -16.50 -5.92 -6.98
C ALA A 33 -15.74 -7.25 -7.17
N THR A 34 -16.44 -8.38 -7.08
CA THR A 34 -15.83 -9.70 -7.27
C THR A 34 -15.36 -9.90 -8.71
N ASP A 35 -16.17 -9.52 -9.71
CA ASP A 35 -15.79 -9.61 -11.14
C ASP A 35 -14.61 -8.72 -11.45
N ALA A 36 -14.63 -7.46 -11.01
CA ALA A 36 -13.53 -6.52 -11.23
C ALA A 36 -12.20 -7.02 -10.62
N LEU A 37 -12.26 -7.51 -9.38
CA LEU A 37 -11.09 -8.05 -8.68
C LEU A 37 -10.56 -9.33 -9.35
N ALA A 38 -11.45 -10.21 -9.81
CA ALA A 38 -11.07 -11.44 -10.52
C ALA A 38 -10.41 -11.14 -11.88
N ARG A 39 -10.88 -10.13 -12.61
CA ARG A 39 -10.24 -9.68 -13.87
C ARG A 39 -8.84 -9.13 -13.62
N PHE A 40 -8.67 -8.34 -12.58
CA PHE A 40 -7.36 -7.83 -12.18
C PHE A 40 -6.42 -8.98 -11.78
N ASP A 41 -6.85 -9.91 -10.93
CA ASP A 41 -6.06 -11.07 -10.53
C ASP A 41 -5.68 -11.97 -11.73
N GLN A 42 -6.62 -12.19 -12.66
CA GLN A 42 -6.35 -12.96 -13.88
C GLN A 42 -5.35 -12.26 -14.79
N MET A 43 -5.40 -10.93 -14.90
CA MET A 43 -4.41 -10.16 -15.65
C MET A 43 -3.01 -10.37 -15.06
N LEU A 44 -2.86 -10.31 -13.74
CA LEU A 44 -1.57 -10.52 -13.07
C LEU A 44 -1.00 -11.92 -13.30
N LYS A 45 -1.84 -12.96 -13.31
CA LYS A 45 -1.42 -14.34 -13.60
C LYS A 45 -0.82 -14.53 -14.99
N ASN A 46 -1.27 -13.74 -15.95
CA ASN A 46 -0.86 -13.86 -17.36
C ASN A 46 0.40 -13.06 -17.69
N ILE A 47 1.02 -12.37 -16.73
CA ILE A 47 2.22 -11.58 -16.94
C ILE A 47 3.45 -12.41 -16.58
N PRO A 48 4.38 -12.68 -17.57
CA PRO A 48 5.52 -13.57 -17.36
C PRO A 48 6.52 -13.10 -16.29
N ASN A 49 6.60 -11.81 -16.03
CA ASN A 49 7.48 -11.23 -15.02
C ASN A 49 6.73 -10.18 -14.18
N ASN A 50 5.93 -10.69 -13.24
CA ASN A 50 5.03 -9.87 -12.41
C ASN A 50 5.74 -8.76 -11.64
N GLU A 51 6.97 -8.98 -11.17
CA GLU A 51 7.70 -8.01 -10.36
C GLU A 51 7.95 -6.69 -11.09
N ILE A 52 8.25 -6.75 -12.38
CA ILE A 52 8.47 -5.54 -13.22
C ILE A 52 7.23 -4.64 -13.24
N LEU A 53 6.04 -5.25 -13.26
CA LEU A 53 4.78 -4.53 -13.38
C LEU A 53 4.15 -4.19 -12.02
N LEU A 54 4.46 -4.95 -10.99
CA LEU A 54 3.87 -4.79 -9.66
C LEU A 54 4.66 -3.88 -8.72
N ALA A 55 5.97 -3.72 -8.96
CA ALA A 55 6.78 -2.81 -8.15
C ALA A 55 6.26 -1.37 -8.17
N PRO A 56 5.85 -0.78 -9.31
CA PRO A 56 5.23 0.53 -9.35
C PRO A 56 3.93 0.62 -8.54
N LEU A 57 3.03 -0.36 -8.67
CA LEU A 57 1.76 -0.39 -7.92
C LEU A 57 1.99 -0.49 -6.41
N ARG A 58 2.98 -1.27 -5.98
CA ARG A 58 3.40 -1.38 -4.58
C ARG A 58 3.92 -0.05 -4.02
N ASN A 59 4.69 0.68 -4.84
CA ASN A 59 5.18 2.00 -4.47
C ASN A 59 4.04 3.02 -4.37
N GLN A 60 3.08 3.00 -5.31
CA GLN A 60 1.88 3.83 -5.23
C GLN A 60 1.10 3.57 -3.95
N GLU A 61 0.83 2.30 -3.61
CA GLU A 61 0.12 1.95 -2.37
C GLU A 61 0.79 2.56 -1.14
N ALA A 62 2.12 2.42 -1.03
CA ALA A 62 2.84 2.94 0.12
C ALA A 62 2.75 4.46 0.23
N VAL A 63 2.82 5.17 -0.90
CA VAL A 63 2.68 6.63 -0.96
C VAL A 63 1.24 7.04 -0.59
N LEU A 64 0.24 6.44 -1.24
CA LEU A 64 -1.17 6.82 -1.05
C LEU A 64 -1.68 6.45 0.34
N SER A 65 -1.35 5.25 0.84
CA SER A 65 -1.67 4.85 2.21
C SER A 65 -1.05 5.77 3.26
N SER A 66 0.19 6.22 3.05
CA SER A 66 0.86 7.15 3.96
C SER A 66 0.28 8.56 3.84
N ARG A 67 -0.17 8.98 2.64
CA ARG A 67 -0.78 10.29 2.39
C ARG A 67 -2.13 10.46 3.12
N ILE A 68 -2.94 9.40 3.23
CA ILE A 68 -4.17 9.39 4.04
C ILE A 68 -3.87 9.82 5.48
N GLU A 69 -2.71 9.41 6.03
CA GLU A 69 -2.26 9.75 7.38
C GLU A 69 -1.52 11.10 7.49
N GLY A 70 -1.42 11.83 6.37
CA GLY A 70 -0.77 13.15 6.31
C GLY A 70 0.75 13.11 6.08
N THR A 71 1.29 11.98 5.63
CA THR A 71 2.70 11.87 5.22
C THR A 71 2.86 12.34 3.79
N LEU A 72 3.72 13.33 3.54
CA LEU A 72 3.91 13.96 2.23
C LEU A 72 5.18 13.48 1.55
N SER A 73 5.18 12.25 1.05
CA SER A 73 6.24 11.70 0.19
C SER A 73 5.75 11.54 -1.24
N THR A 74 6.66 11.67 -2.21
CA THR A 74 6.39 11.44 -3.62
C THR A 74 6.98 10.12 -4.12
N MET A 75 6.47 9.62 -5.24
CA MET A 75 7.04 8.43 -5.90
C MET A 75 8.51 8.62 -6.25
N ASP A 76 8.87 9.80 -6.79
CA ASP A 76 10.25 10.13 -7.17
C ASP A 76 11.20 10.09 -5.96
N GLU A 77 10.80 10.64 -4.80
CA GLU A 77 11.60 10.60 -3.56
C GLU A 77 11.80 9.17 -3.06
N ILE A 78 10.74 8.34 -3.09
CA ILE A 78 10.82 6.95 -2.65
C ILE A 78 11.76 6.15 -3.55
N MET A 79 11.62 6.28 -4.87
CA MET A 79 12.45 5.55 -5.83
C MET A 79 13.91 6.07 -5.82
N ALA A 80 14.13 7.37 -5.63
CA ALA A 80 15.47 7.92 -5.46
C ALA A 80 16.15 7.36 -4.20
N TYR A 81 15.41 7.26 -3.09
CA TYR A 81 15.92 6.62 -1.88
C TYR A 81 16.26 5.14 -2.12
N GLN A 82 15.38 4.38 -2.78
CA GLN A 82 15.64 2.98 -3.14
C GLN A 82 16.83 2.81 -4.09
N ALA A 83 17.09 3.80 -4.93
CA ALA A 83 18.27 3.83 -5.80
C ALA A 83 19.59 3.94 -5.01
N ASP A 84 19.58 4.62 -3.88
CA ASP A 84 20.75 4.77 -2.97
C ASP A 84 20.84 3.67 -1.90
N ASP A 85 19.74 2.92 -1.67
CA ASP A 85 19.65 1.93 -0.58
C ASP A 85 20.35 0.62 -0.95
N GLU A 86 21.33 0.24 -0.14
CA GLU A 86 22.02 -1.07 -0.20
C GLU A 86 21.32 -2.13 0.68
N GLY A 87 20.02 -1.96 0.97
CA GLY A 87 19.21 -2.94 1.72
C GLY A 87 18.99 -2.62 3.21
N GLN A 88 19.56 -1.55 3.75
CA GLN A 88 19.32 -1.12 5.13
C GLN A 88 18.70 0.29 5.18
N VAL A 89 17.51 0.42 5.83
CA VAL A 89 16.96 1.75 6.12
C VAL A 89 17.87 2.43 7.14
N LYS A 90 18.55 3.47 6.69
CA LYS A 90 19.35 4.34 7.58
C LYS A 90 18.66 5.69 7.68
N ALA A 91 18.38 6.11 8.90
CA ALA A 91 18.06 7.51 9.16
C ALA A 91 19.33 8.33 8.87
N SER A 92 19.34 9.06 7.76
CA SER A 92 20.35 10.06 7.49
C SER A 92 19.71 11.44 7.66
N SER A 93 20.49 12.42 8.10
CA SER A 93 20.03 13.81 8.24
C SER A 93 19.60 14.45 6.91
N GLN A 94 19.85 13.79 5.79
CA GLN A 94 19.54 14.27 4.45
C GLN A 94 18.21 13.70 3.88
N VAL A 95 17.65 12.64 4.50
CA VAL A 95 16.41 12.02 4.02
C VAL A 95 15.24 12.47 4.88
N ARG A 96 14.18 12.94 4.24
CA ARG A 96 12.95 13.35 4.93
C ARG A 96 12.35 12.17 5.67
N THR A 97 11.87 12.41 6.89
CA THR A 97 11.20 11.40 7.71
C THR A 97 10.02 10.74 7.00
N ASP A 98 9.28 11.51 6.22
CA ASP A 98 8.13 11.04 5.43
C ASP A 98 8.51 9.93 4.43
N VAL A 99 9.69 10.07 3.77
CA VAL A 99 10.23 9.05 2.85
C VAL A 99 10.53 7.76 3.59
N ILE A 100 11.19 7.87 4.75
CA ILE A 100 11.54 6.72 5.59
C ILE A 100 10.28 5.98 6.05
N GLU A 101 9.24 6.69 6.52
CA GLU A 101 7.99 6.09 6.95
C GLU A 101 7.28 5.32 5.81
N THR A 102 7.33 5.86 4.58
CA THR A 102 6.76 5.18 3.41
C THR A 102 7.57 3.94 3.00
N ILE A 103 8.89 3.98 3.09
CA ILE A 103 9.74 2.80 2.86
C ILE A 103 9.49 1.72 3.93
N LEU A 104 9.31 2.11 5.19
CA LEU A 104 8.96 1.17 6.26
C LEU A 104 7.61 0.50 6.03
N TYR A 105 6.62 1.24 5.49
CA TYR A 105 5.35 0.66 5.06
C TYR A 105 5.56 -0.48 4.04
N GLN A 106 6.34 -0.23 2.98
CA GLN A 106 6.62 -1.24 1.95
C GLN A 106 7.30 -2.47 2.53
N ARG A 107 8.29 -2.27 3.41
CA ARG A 107 9.01 -3.38 4.06
C ARG A 107 8.12 -4.18 5.00
N ALA A 108 7.31 -3.50 5.81
CA ALA A 108 6.36 -4.17 6.70
C ALA A 108 5.36 -5.02 5.91
N LEU A 109 4.81 -4.50 4.81
CA LEU A 109 3.90 -5.24 3.94
C LEU A 109 4.60 -6.44 3.28
N LYS A 110 5.79 -6.26 2.71
CA LYS A 110 6.57 -7.34 2.09
C LYS A 110 6.90 -8.46 3.09
N ASN A 111 7.34 -8.10 4.28
CA ASN A 111 7.67 -9.07 5.32
C ASN A 111 6.43 -9.81 5.84
N ALA A 112 5.29 -9.11 5.93
CA ALA A 112 4.01 -9.72 6.28
C ALA A 112 3.54 -10.71 5.21
N GLN A 113 3.68 -10.38 3.94
CA GLN A 113 3.41 -11.28 2.81
C GLN A 113 4.28 -12.55 2.90
N GLN A 114 5.59 -12.38 3.13
CA GLN A 114 6.50 -13.52 3.27
C GLN A 114 6.16 -14.40 4.47
N ALA A 115 5.87 -13.79 5.64
CA ALA A 115 5.50 -14.54 6.84
C ALA A 115 4.24 -15.38 6.63
N LEU A 116 3.21 -14.85 5.94
CA LEU A 116 2.02 -15.62 5.60
C LEU A 116 2.30 -16.72 4.56
N ALA A 117 3.17 -16.47 3.57
CA ALA A 117 3.61 -17.48 2.61
C ALA A 117 4.35 -18.63 3.30
N ASP A 118 5.14 -18.34 4.33
CA ASP A 118 5.87 -19.30 5.15
C ASP A 118 4.96 -20.02 6.18
N GLY A 119 3.65 -19.73 6.17
CA GLY A 119 2.65 -20.39 7.04
C GLY A 119 2.50 -19.76 8.42
N TYR A 120 3.03 -18.55 8.65
CA TYR A 120 2.81 -17.85 9.92
C TYR A 120 1.31 -17.51 10.09
N PRO A 121 0.70 -17.77 11.25
CA PRO A 121 -0.73 -17.58 11.43
C PRO A 121 -1.11 -16.08 11.43
N PHE A 122 -2.26 -15.77 10.83
CA PHE A 122 -2.89 -14.46 10.93
C PHE A 122 -3.42 -14.27 12.35
N SER A 123 -2.71 -13.51 13.18
CA SER A 123 -2.89 -13.50 14.64
C SER A 123 -2.56 -12.11 15.25
N ILE A 124 -2.88 -11.94 16.53
CA ILE A 124 -2.50 -10.76 17.31
C ILE A 124 -0.98 -10.51 17.27
N SER A 125 -0.17 -11.57 17.38
CA SER A 125 1.29 -11.45 17.30
C SER A 125 1.75 -11.00 15.92
N PHE A 126 1.06 -11.43 14.86
CA PHE A 126 1.33 -11.02 13.49
C PHE A 126 1.14 -9.51 13.30
N ILE A 127 0.01 -8.94 13.76
CA ILE A 127 -0.22 -7.50 13.64
C ILE A 127 0.76 -6.68 14.50
N LYS A 128 1.17 -7.18 15.66
CA LYS A 128 2.22 -6.54 16.49
C LYS A 128 3.56 -6.49 15.78
N GLN A 129 3.96 -7.56 15.09
CA GLN A 129 5.19 -7.58 14.30
C GLN A 129 5.12 -6.62 13.11
N MET A 130 4.01 -6.58 12.39
CA MET A 130 3.80 -5.60 11.31
C MET A 130 3.95 -4.19 11.82
N HIS A 131 3.30 -3.87 12.94
CA HIS A 131 3.35 -2.56 13.56
C HIS A 131 4.76 -2.19 14.06
N GLN A 132 5.49 -3.14 14.65
CA GLN A 132 6.88 -2.93 15.07
C GLN A 132 7.78 -2.55 13.90
N GLN A 133 7.61 -3.21 12.75
CA GLN A 133 8.37 -2.92 11.53
C GLN A 133 7.97 -1.59 10.91
N LEU A 134 6.67 -1.28 10.88
CA LEU A 134 6.14 -0.04 10.34
C LEU A 134 6.68 1.20 11.06
N LEU A 135 6.80 1.13 12.37
CA LEU A 135 7.22 2.25 13.22
C LEU A 135 8.68 2.12 13.73
N PHE A 136 9.50 1.31 13.08
CA PHE A 136 10.89 1.06 13.52
C PHE A 136 11.75 2.33 13.56
N LEU A 137 11.51 3.28 12.65
CA LEU A 137 12.20 4.56 12.54
C LEU A 137 11.20 5.69 12.26
N GLY A 138 11.65 6.93 12.35
CA GLY A 138 10.82 8.10 12.06
C GLY A 138 10.03 8.59 13.28
N ARG A 139 8.97 9.36 13.02
CA ARG A 139 8.11 9.97 14.06
C ARG A 139 7.41 8.91 14.92
N GLY A 140 7.10 7.78 14.35
CA GLY A 140 6.41 6.68 15.01
C GLY A 140 7.28 5.88 15.99
N ALA A 141 8.62 5.99 15.92
CA ALA A 141 9.52 5.19 16.77
C ALA A 141 9.31 5.42 18.29
N SER A 142 8.84 6.61 18.68
CA SER A 142 8.48 6.94 20.06
C SER A 142 7.06 6.51 20.46
N LYS A 143 6.29 5.90 19.57
CA LYS A 143 4.87 5.53 19.75
C LYS A 143 4.69 4.06 20.16
N SER A 144 5.65 3.50 20.87
CA SER A 144 5.63 2.12 21.38
C SER A 144 5.44 1.05 20.27
N PRO A 145 6.38 0.93 19.29
CA PRO A 145 6.26 -0.02 18.19
C PRO A 145 6.00 -1.46 18.68
N GLY A 146 4.97 -2.11 18.13
CA GLY A 146 4.58 -3.49 18.48
C GLY A 146 3.81 -3.64 19.79
N LYS A 147 3.53 -2.54 20.52
CA LYS A 147 2.76 -2.56 21.76
C LYS A 147 1.39 -1.94 21.58
N PHE A 148 0.39 -2.55 22.17
CA PHE A 148 -0.94 -1.97 22.24
C PHE A 148 -0.97 -0.75 23.16
N LYS A 149 -1.99 0.09 22.99
CA LYS A 149 -2.25 1.24 23.84
C LYS A 149 -2.52 0.81 25.28
N GLU A 150 -1.98 1.55 26.20
CA GLU A 150 -2.22 1.39 27.66
C GLU A 150 -3.14 2.50 28.21
N GLU A 151 -3.24 3.61 27.46
CA GLU A 151 -4.10 4.76 27.77
C GLU A 151 -5.14 4.93 26.66
N GLN A 152 -6.27 5.60 27.03
CA GLN A 152 -7.31 5.92 26.06
C GLN A 152 -6.79 6.87 25.00
N ASN A 153 -6.79 6.41 23.75
CA ASN A 153 -6.52 7.24 22.58
C ASN A 153 -7.82 7.80 21.99
N PHE A 154 -7.71 8.80 21.16
CA PHE A 154 -8.84 9.38 20.43
C PHE A 154 -8.38 9.97 19.10
N LEU A 155 -9.30 10.02 18.15
CA LEU A 155 -9.11 10.72 16.88
C LEU A 155 -9.74 12.11 17.00
N ALA A 156 -8.97 13.14 16.69
CA ALA A 156 -9.41 14.53 16.87
C ALA A 156 -9.10 15.40 15.65
N ASP A 157 -9.99 16.36 15.41
CA ASP A 157 -9.67 17.52 14.58
C ASP A 157 -8.77 18.46 15.38
N LYS A 158 -7.50 18.54 15.00
CA LYS A 158 -6.49 19.37 15.67
C LYS A 158 -6.75 20.87 15.49
N ILE A 159 -7.42 21.26 14.38
CA ILE A 159 -7.71 22.66 14.05
C ILE A 159 -8.89 23.13 14.91
N ARG A 160 -9.98 22.36 14.92
CA ARG A 160 -11.19 22.68 15.68
C ARG A 160 -11.08 22.29 17.17
N LYS A 161 -10.04 21.51 17.54
CA LYS A 161 -9.86 20.93 18.88
C LYS A 161 -11.08 20.12 19.35
N GLU A 162 -11.65 19.33 18.45
CA GLU A 162 -12.80 18.48 18.71
C GLU A 162 -12.37 17.01 18.63
N VAL A 163 -12.77 16.19 19.60
CA VAL A 163 -12.66 14.75 19.51
C VAL A 163 -13.75 14.24 18.58
N LEU A 164 -13.34 13.52 17.58
CA LEU A 164 -14.23 12.99 16.55
C LEU A 164 -14.64 11.56 16.82
N PHE A 165 -13.71 10.76 17.36
CA PHE A 165 -13.96 9.36 17.67
C PHE A 165 -13.15 8.91 18.88
N ILE A 166 -13.80 8.11 19.76
CA ILE A 166 -13.21 7.47 20.93
C ILE A 166 -13.22 5.97 20.70
N PRO A 167 -12.08 5.34 20.38
CA PRO A 167 -11.94 3.89 20.19
C PRO A 167 -12.27 3.09 21.44
N ILE A 168 -12.29 1.76 21.33
CA ILE A 168 -12.45 0.86 22.48
C ILE A 168 -11.45 1.21 23.59
N SER A 169 -11.87 1.07 24.85
CA SER A 169 -10.98 1.34 25.98
C SER A 169 -9.85 0.30 26.09
N PRO A 170 -8.69 0.67 26.65
CA PRO A 170 -7.56 -0.27 26.79
C PRO A 170 -7.92 -1.54 27.55
N GLU A 171 -8.76 -1.44 28.59
CA GLU A 171 -9.17 -2.58 29.43
C GLU A 171 -10.00 -3.62 28.64
N LYS A 172 -10.73 -3.17 27.62
CA LYS A 172 -11.58 -4.03 26.77
C LYS A 172 -10.95 -4.36 25.42
N LEU A 173 -9.78 -3.83 25.13
CA LEU A 173 -9.12 -4.02 23.84
C LEU A 173 -8.80 -5.50 23.57
N GLY A 174 -8.39 -6.26 24.59
CA GLY A 174 -8.12 -7.69 24.48
C GLY A 174 -9.35 -8.44 23.98
N ASP A 175 -10.50 -8.25 24.63
CA ASP A 175 -11.77 -8.90 24.25
C ASP A 175 -12.20 -8.48 22.82
N GLY A 176 -12.02 -7.20 22.46
CA GLY A 176 -12.32 -6.70 21.12
C GLY A 176 -11.47 -7.35 20.03
N LEU A 177 -10.17 -7.49 20.27
CA LEU A 177 -9.25 -8.16 19.34
C LEU A 177 -9.54 -9.66 19.23
N ASP A 178 -9.80 -10.34 20.35
CA ASP A 178 -10.16 -11.75 20.35
C ASP A 178 -11.44 -11.99 19.54
N ASN A 179 -12.44 -11.13 19.69
CA ASN A 179 -13.68 -11.18 18.91
C ASN A 179 -13.41 -10.97 17.41
N LEU A 180 -12.58 -9.98 17.05
CA LEU A 180 -12.19 -9.72 15.67
C LEU A 180 -11.48 -10.93 15.04
N PHE A 181 -10.48 -11.51 15.74
CA PHE A 181 -9.75 -12.66 15.21
C PHE A 181 -10.61 -13.92 15.14
N GLN A 182 -11.53 -14.13 16.10
CA GLN A 182 -12.54 -15.18 16.00
C GLN A 182 -13.44 -15.00 14.78
N TYR A 183 -13.88 -13.78 14.50
CA TYR A 183 -14.67 -13.50 13.31
C TYR A 183 -13.90 -13.80 12.03
N ILE A 184 -12.66 -13.36 11.91
CA ILE A 184 -11.79 -13.66 10.76
C ILE A 184 -11.66 -15.16 10.52
N GLU A 185 -11.47 -15.94 11.59
CA GLU A 185 -11.25 -17.39 11.50
C GLU A 185 -12.53 -18.18 11.20
N LYS A 186 -13.66 -17.81 11.84
CA LYS A 186 -14.87 -18.63 11.86
C LYS A 186 -15.99 -18.14 10.96
N SER A 187 -15.98 -16.87 10.52
CA SER A 187 -17.04 -16.35 9.68
C SER A 187 -17.11 -17.06 8.33
N LYS A 188 -18.35 -17.30 7.88
CA LYS A 188 -18.67 -17.84 6.55
C LYS A 188 -19.16 -16.77 5.57
N ASP A 189 -19.07 -15.51 5.96
CA ASP A 189 -19.40 -14.40 5.09
C ASP A 189 -18.56 -14.41 3.81
N ALA A 190 -19.09 -13.87 2.73
CA ALA A 190 -18.32 -13.68 1.51
C ALA A 190 -17.03 -12.89 1.82
N VAL A 191 -15.91 -13.28 1.21
CA VAL A 191 -14.57 -12.78 1.56
C VAL A 191 -14.49 -11.25 1.54
N LEU A 192 -15.12 -10.59 0.56
CA LEU A 192 -15.15 -9.12 0.48
C LEU A 192 -15.91 -8.49 1.65
N ILE A 193 -17.02 -9.11 2.09
CA ILE A 193 -17.79 -8.64 3.25
C ILE A 193 -17.00 -8.87 4.53
N LYS A 194 -16.42 -10.06 4.70
CA LYS A 194 -15.52 -10.38 5.83
C LYS A 194 -14.38 -9.35 5.91
N THR A 195 -13.78 -9.02 4.77
CA THR A 195 -12.68 -8.05 4.72
C THR A 195 -13.14 -6.64 5.07
N ALA A 196 -14.31 -6.21 4.56
CA ALA A 196 -14.90 -4.92 4.87
C ALA A 196 -15.17 -4.77 6.38
N LEU A 197 -15.80 -5.77 6.98
CA LEU A 197 -16.13 -5.78 8.40
C LEU A 197 -14.88 -5.87 9.28
N THR A 198 -13.89 -6.67 8.88
CA THR A 198 -12.59 -6.76 9.57
C THR A 198 -11.89 -5.40 9.58
N HIS A 199 -11.89 -4.70 8.45
CA HIS A 199 -11.20 -3.41 8.33
C HIS A 199 -11.84 -2.35 9.23
N VAL A 200 -13.16 -2.16 9.15
CA VAL A 200 -13.84 -1.12 9.96
C VAL A 200 -13.77 -1.43 11.45
N GLU A 201 -13.84 -2.70 11.83
CA GLU A 201 -13.68 -3.09 13.22
C GLU A 201 -12.26 -2.83 13.73
N PHE A 202 -11.24 -3.19 12.95
CA PHE A 202 -9.85 -2.90 13.31
C PHE A 202 -9.61 -1.39 13.50
N GLU A 203 -10.15 -0.56 12.60
CA GLU A 203 -10.07 0.90 12.71
C GLU A 203 -10.83 1.43 13.95
N ALA A 204 -11.96 0.84 14.30
CA ALA A 204 -12.73 1.22 15.48
C ALA A 204 -12.08 0.77 16.80
N LEU A 205 -11.43 -0.39 16.83
CA LEU A 205 -10.62 -0.86 17.97
C LEU A 205 -9.41 0.06 18.20
N HIS A 206 -8.77 0.51 17.13
CA HIS A 206 -7.61 1.42 17.16
C HIS A 206 -6.56 1.00 18.16
N PRO A 207 -5.98 -0.21 18.02
CA PRO A 207 -5.22 -0.86 19.08
C PRO A 207 -3.89 -0.20 19.42
N PHE A 208 -3.32 0.59 18.52
CA PHE A 208 -2.01 1.21 18.67
C PHE A 208 -2.11 2.73 18.91
N ASN A 209 -0.99 3.33 19.37
CA ASN A 209 -0.91 4.78 19.55
C ASN A 209 -0.72 5.56 18.24
N ASP A 210 -0.26 4.89 17.17
CA ASP A 210 -0.06 5.43 15.84
C ASP A 210 -0.05 4.27 14.83
N GLY A 211 -0.23 4.52 13.54
CA GLY A 211 -0.07 3.53 12.47
C GLY A 211 -1.24 2.57 12.27
N ASN A 212 -2.37 2.74 12.98
CA ASN A 212 -3.53 1.86 12.84
C ASN A 212 -4.06 1.84 11.41
N GLY A 213 -4.33 2.98 10.80
CA GLY A 213 -4.84 3.05 9.44
C GLY A 213 -3.93 2.37 8.41
N ARG A 214 -2.61 2.55 8.53
CA ARG A 214 -1.64 1.88 7.66
C ARG A 214 -1.69 0.35 7.82
N ILE A 215 -1.74 -0.15 9.07
CA ILE A 215 -1.91 -1.59 9.35
C ILE A 215 -3.26 -2.07 8.82
N GLY A 216 -4.36 -1.37 9.11
CA GLY A 216 -5.71 -1.73 8.66
C GLY A 216 -5.78 -1.90 7.13
N ARG A 217 -5.15 -1.00 6.35
CA ARG A 217 -5.11 -1.11 4.89
C ARG A 217 -4.22 -2.25 4.39
N MET A 218 -3.09 -2.54 5.05
CA MET A 218 -2.30 -3.74 4.75
C MET A 218 -3.12 -5.02 4.98
N LEU A 219 -3.92 -5.08 6.04
CA LEU A 219 -4.74 -6.23 6.39
C LEU A 219 -5.78 -6.56 5.30
N ILE A 220 -6.30 -5.55 4.56
CA ILE A 220 -7.21 -5.78 3.44
C ILE A 220 -6.56 -6.69 2.40
N THR A 221 -5.41 -6.29 1.87
CA THR A 221 -4.68 -7.06 0.86
C THR A 221 -4.30 -8.46 1.35
N LEU A 222 -3.80 -8.54 2.57
CA LEU A 222 -3.35 -9.80 3.17
C LEU A 222 -4.50 -10.76 3.42
N LEU A 223 -5.67 -10.26 3.84
CA LEU A 223 -6.86 -11.08 4.09
C LEU A 223 -7.47 -11.59 2.78
N LEU A 224 -7.60 -10.75 1.75
CA LEU A 224 -8.07 -11.16 0.43
C LEU A 224 -7.21 -12.28 -0.17
N TRP A 225 -5.90 -12.19 0.00
CA TRP A 225 -4.97 -13.22 -0.44
C TRP A 225 -5.07 -14.50 0.41
N LYS A 226 -5.05 -14.38 1.73
CA LYS A 226 -5.16 -15.52 2.65
C LYS A 226 -6.45 -16.33 2.43
N GLU A 227 -7.55 -15.65 2.18
CA GLU A 227 -8.86 -16.27 1.91
C GLU A 227 -9.00 -16.78 0.46
N GLY A 228 -7.96 -16.67 -0.37
CA GLY A 228 -7.91 -17.21 -1.72
C GLY A 228 -8.67 -16.42 -2.79
N LEU A 229 -9.12 -15.21 -2.48
CA LEU A 229 -9.77 -14.33 -3.47
C LEU A 229 -8.75 -13.70 -4.42
N LEU A 230 -7.51 -13.56 -3.99
CA LEU A 230 -6.35 -13.17 -4.79
C LEU A 230 -5.35 -14.31 -4.88
N SER A 231 -4.74 -14.51 -6.04
CA SER A 231 -3.65 -15.47 -6.22
C SER A 231 -2.33 -14.98 -5.63
N GLN A 232 -2.15 -13.66 -5.57
CA GLN A 232 -0.99 -12.97 -5.02
C GLN A 232 -1.44 -11.69 -4.29
N PRO A 233 -0.72 -11.23 -3.26
CA PRO A 233 -1.12 -10.10 -2.43
C PRO A 233 -0.75 -8.76 -3.08
N HIS A 234 -1.32 -8.46 -4.23
CA HIS A 234 -0.98 -7.26 -5.02
C HIS A 234 -2.19 -6.39 -5.38
N PHE A 235 -3.29 -6.54 -4.67
CA PHE A 235 -4.40 -5.60 -4.76
C PHE A 235 -4.23 -4.49 -3.73
N TYR A 236 -4.19 -3.25 -4.18
CA TYR A 236 -3.93 -2.06 -3.38
C TYR A 236 -5.10 -1.10 -3.50
N ILE A 237 -5.73 -0.74 -2.37
CA ILE A 237 -7.00 0.00 -2.32
C ILE A 237 -6.84 1.47 -1.90
N SER A 238 -5.64 1.86 -1.45
CA SER A 238 -5.44 3.19 -0.84
C SER A 238 -5.65 4.35 -1.81
N GLY A 239 -5.57 4.11 -3.12
CA GLY A 239 -5.87 5.13 -4.13
C GLY A 239 -7.31 5.62 -4.02
N TYR A 240 -8.27 4.71 -4.01
CA TYR A 240 -9.67 5.06 -3.85
C TYR A 240 -9.97 5.70 -2.49
N PHE A 241 -9.39 5.16 -1.42
CA PHE A 241 -9.61 5.72 -0.08
C PHE A 241 -9.00 7.13 0.10
N GLU A 242 -7.91 7.43 -0.57
CA GLU A 242 -7.29 8.76 -0.55
C GLU A 242 -8.14 9.75 -1.34
N GLU A 243 -8.56 9.40 -2.54
CA GLU A 243 -9.41 10.23 -3.39
C GLU A 243 -10.77 10.53 -2.73
N HIS A 244 -11.35 9.53 -2.03
CA HIS A 244 -12.63 9.63 -1.32
C HIS A 244 -12.47 9.71 0.21
N ARG A 245 -11.42 10.39 0.68
CA ARG A 245 -10.99 10.36 2.09
C ARG A 245 -12.08 10.77 3.08
N GLU A 246 -12.86 11.78 2.77
CA GLU A 246 -13.92 12.25 3.64
C GLU A 246 -15.06 11.24 3.74
N GLU A 247 -15.48 10.67 2.60
CA GLU A 247 -16.52 9.62 2.56
C GLU A 247 -16.06 8.37 3.32
N TYR A 248 -14.81 7.96 3.13
CA TYR A 248 -14.19 6.81 3.81
C TYR A 248 -14.25 6.97 5.33
N ILE A 249 -13.80 8.11 5.86
CA ILE A 249 -13.82 8.39 7.29
C ILE A 249 -15.26 8.48 7.81
N GLN A 250 -16.14 9.12 7.07
CA GLN A 250 -17.54 9.27 7.46
C GLN A 250 -18.27 7.93 7.48
N ALA A 251 -18.08 7.09 6.47
CA ALA A 251 -18.71 5.77 6.40
C ALA A 251 -18.29 4.88 7.59
N MET A 252 -17.03 4.88 7.98
CA MET A 252 -16.55 4.16 9.17
C MET A 252 -17.16 4.70 10.46
N ARG A 253 -17.29 6.02 10.62
CA ARG A 253 -17.88 6.64 11.82
C ARG A 253 -19.36 6.32 11.97
N LEU A 254 -20.10 6.26 10.86
CA LEU A 254 -21.53 5.94 10.88
C LEU A 254 -21.80 4.51 11.37
N VAL A 255 -20.86 3.59 11.20
CA VAL A 255 -20.95 2.26 11.81
C VAL A 255 -21.09 2.36 13.32
N SER A 256 -20.22 3.12 13.97
CA SER A 256 -20.27 3.28 15.43
C SER A 256 -21.42 4.17 15.89
N LYS A 257 -21.76 5.22 15.15
CA LYS A 257 -22.79 6.20 15.53
C LYS A 257 -24.20 5.66 15.35
N GLU A 258 -24.47 5.05 14.19
CA GLU A 258 -25.83 4.73 13.72
C GLU A 258 -26.03 3.25 13.41
N ASN A 259 -25.01 2.41 13.63
CA ASN A 259 -25.01 0.99 13.26
C ASN A 259 -25.14 0.77 11.75
N SER A 260 -24.58 1.68 10.94
CA SER A 260 -24.73 1.72 9.47
C SER A 260 -23.74 0.78 8.78
N TRP A 261 -23.76 -0.52 9.13
CA TRP A 261 -22.88 -1.55 8.55
C TRP A 261 -23.08 -1.71 7.05
N GLU A 262 -24.31 -1.66 6.57
CA GLU A 262 -24.64 -1.80 5.15
C GLU A 262 -24.06 -0.66 4.31
N GLN A 263 -24.12 0.57 4.81
CA GLN A 263 -23.56 1.73 4.10
C GLN A 263 -22.04 1.61 3.99
N TRP A 264 -21.38 1.15 5.05
CA TRP A 264 -19.94 0.86 5.02
C TRP A 264 -19.60 -0.24 4.01
N ILE A 265 -20.34 -1.35 4.02
CA ILE A 265 -20.12 -2.47 3.09
C ILE A 265 -20.26 -1.98 1.64
N ARG A 266 -21.32 -1.22 1.30
CA ARG A 266 -21.51 -0.65 -0.05
C ARG A 266 -20.35 0.25 -0.45
N PHE A 267 -19.92 1.14 0.43
CA PHE A 267 -18.74 1.99 0.18
C PHE A 267 -17.48 1.15 -0.10
N PHE A 268 -17.22 0.13 0.73
CA PHE A 268 -16.06 -0.75 0.59
C PHE A 268 -16.11 -1.56 -0.73
N LEU A 269 -17.25 -2.12 -1.07
CA LEU A 269 -17.42 -2.89 -2.31
C LEU A 269 -17.21 -2.00 -3.53
N LYS A 270 -17.76 -0.79 -3.52
CA LYS A 270 -17.52 0.20 -4.58
C LYS A 270 -16.02 0.56 -4.68
N ALA A 271 -15.37 0.76 -3.55
CA ALA A 271 -13.93 1.02 -3.52
C ALA A 271 -13.12 -0.13 -4.13
N VAL A 272 -13.45 -1.38 -3.81
CA VAL A 272 -12.81 -2.56 -4.41
C VAL A 272 -13.03 -2.61 -5.92
N GLU A 273 -14.27 -2.40 -6.38
CA GLU A 273 -14.63 -2.41 -7.81
C GLU A 273 -13.83 -1.37 -8.59
N GLU A 274 -13.92 -0.10 -8.17
CA GLU A 274 -13.30 1.00 -8.90
C GLU A 274 -11.76 0.93 -8.85
N GLN A 275 -11.21 0.57 -7.70
CA GLN A 275 -9.76 0.42 -7.58
C GLN A 275 -9.24 -0.78 -8.38
N ALA A 276 -9.97 -1.89 -8.45
CA ALA A 276 -9.58 -3.04 -9.26
C ALA A 276 -9.57 -2.68 -10.76
N LYS A 277 -10.57 -1.92 -11.24
CA LYS A 277 -10.61 -1.41 -12.61
C LYS A 277 -9.43 -0.47 -12.90
N ASN A 278 -9.12 0.44 -11.98
CA ASN A 278 -8.00 1.36 -12.11
C ASN A 278 -6.65 0.62 -12.14
N ASN A 279 -6.43 -0.29 -11.20
CA ASN A 279 -5.21 -1.11 -11.15
C ASN A 279 -5.03 -1.95 -12.43
N LEU A 280 -6.12 -2.52 -12.96
CA LEU A 280 -6.12 -3.25 -14.24
C LEU A 280 -5.70 -2.33 -15.40
N SER A 281 -6.27 -1.14 -15.50
CA SER A 281 -5.94 -0.15 -16.54
C SER A 281 -4.46 0.28 -16.48
N ILE A 282 -3.94 0.52 -15.28
CA ILE A 282 -2.52 0.85 -15.09
C ILE A 282 -1.64 -0.34 -15.53
N ALA A 283 -1.96 -1.56 -15.11
CA ALA A 283 -1.19 -2.76 -15.47
C ALA A 283 -1.21 -3.01 -16.99
N GLU A 284 -2.34 -2.81 -17.66
CA GLU A 284 -2.47 -2.90 -19.12
C GLU A 284 -1.65 -1.82 -19.84
N SER A 285 -1.64 -0.59 -19.30
CA SER A 285 -0.84 0.52 -19.82
C SER A 285 0.65 0.25 -19.71
N ILE A 286 1.11 -0.26 -18.57
CA ILE A 286 2.51 -0.65 -18.35
C ILE A 286 2.90 -1.78 -19.33
N ARG A 287 2.05 -2.80 -19.47
CA ARG A 287 2.28 -3.90 -20.44
C ARG A 287 2.37 -3.38 -21.87
N SER A 288 1.45 -2.52 -22.28
CA SER A 288 1.42 -1.94 -23.62
C SER A 288 2.67 -1.10 -23.89
N LEU A 289 3.13 -0.33 -22.89
CA LEU A 289 4.38 0.42 -22.96
C LEU A 289 5.58 -0.53 -23.12
N TYR A 290 5.64 -1.62 -22.37
CA TYR A 290 6.72 -2.61 -22.45
C TYR A 290 6.80 -3.21 -23.85
N GLU A 291 5.70 -3.70 -24.41
CA GLU A 291 5.66 -4.30 -25.76
C GLU A 291 6.01 -3.27 -26.86
N LYS A 292 5.56 -2.04 -26.75
CA LYS A 292 5.95 -0.95 -27.66
C LYS A 292 7.46 -0.71 -27.61
N LEU A 293 8.00 -0.53 -26.41
CA LEU A 293 9.42 -0.20 -26.24
C LEU A 293 10.34 -1.38 -26.60
N LYS A 294 9.90 -2.61 -26.50
CA LYS A 294 10.59 -3.80 -26.97
C LYS A 294 10.95 -3.69 -28.46
N LEU A 295 9.99 -3.28 -29.28
CA LEU A 295 10.21 -3.07 -30.72
C LEU A 295 11.08 -1.84 -30.99
N GLU A 296 10.82 -0.74 -30.28
CA GLU A 296 11.60 0.49 -30.44
C GLU A 296 13.06 0.33 -30.03
N PHE A 297 13.35 -0.34 -28.90
CA PHE A 297 14.72 -0.56 -28.43
C PHE A 297 15.49 -1.49 -29.36
N ALA A 298 14.84 -2.53 -29.88
CA ALA A 298 15.47 -3.40 -30.91
C ALA A 298 15.88 -2.60 -32.13
N ALA A 299 15.05 -1.69 -32.61
CA ALA A 299 15.33 -0.88 -33.79
C ALA A 299 16.32 0.26 -33.52
N LYS A 300 16.14 1.01 -32.44
CA LYS A 300 16.90 2.26 -32.17
C LYS A 300 18.26 2.01 -31.52
N LEU A 301 18.37 1.02 -30.61
CA LEU A 301 19.61 0.79 -29.86
C LEU A 301 20.65 0.01 -30.65
N SER A 302 20.23 -0.80 -31.64
CA SER A 302 21.12 -1.65 -32.46
C SER A 302 22.09 -2.49 -31.62
N SER A 303 21.61 -3.04 -30.52
CA SER A 303 22.39 -3.80 -29.54
C SER A 303 21.71 -5.11 -29.19
N LYS A 304 22.47 -6.19 -29.07
CA LYS A 304 21.96 -7.47 -28.58
C LYS A 304 21.51 -7.39 -27.12
N TRP A 305 21.86 -6.33 -26.39
CA TRP A 305 21.54 -6.08 -25.01
C TRP A 305 20.29 -5.18 -24.81
N SER A 306 19.58 -4.85 -25.91
CA SER A 306 18.42 -3.95 -25.82
C SER A 306 17.33 -4.47 -24.89
N MET A 307 17.09 -5.80 -24.85
CA MET A 307 16.11 -6.41 -23.95
C MET A 307 16.56 -6.36 -22.50
N ASN A 308 17.82 -6.64 -22.21
CA ASN A 308 18.37 -6.52 -20.86
C ASN A 308 18.24 -5.09 -20.32
N ALA A 309 18.48 -4.10 -21.19
CA ALA A 309 18.29 -2.70 -20.82
C ALA A 309 16.82 -2.40 -20.50
N LEU A 310 15.89 -2.87 -21.34
CA LEU A 310 14.45 -2.69 -21.13
C LEU A 310 13.99 -3.31 -19.82
N ASP A 311 14.33 -4.57 -19.57
CA ASP A 311 13.96 -5.28 -18.34
C ASP A 311 14.49 -4.58 -17.09
N PHE A 312 15.74 -4.10 -17.15
CA PHE A 312 16.32 -3.32 -16.06
C PHE A 312 15.54 -2.03 -15.80
N LEU A 313 15.18 -1.27 -16.85
CA LEU A 313 14.48 0.01 -16.71
C LEU A 313 13.06 -0.14 -16.15
N PHE A 314 12.38 -1.23 -16.48
CA PHE A 314 11.08 -1.54 -15.89
C PHE A 314 11.19 -2.03 -14.43
N THR A 315 12.29 -2.70 -14.08
CA THR A 315 12.56 -3.15 -12.71
C THR A 315 13.01 -2.01 -11.80
N TYR A 316 13.86 -1.11 -12.33
CA TYR A 316 14.47 0.00 -11.63
C TYR A 316 14.24 1.31 -12.40
N PRO A 317 13.02 1.88 -12.34
CA PRO A 317 12.72 3.07 -13.15
C PRO A 317 13.46 4.32 -12.69
N VAL A 318 13.91 4.37 -11.44
CA VAL A 318 14.82 5.40 -10.92
C VAL A 318 16.04 4.69 -10.34
N PHE A 319 17.23 5.03 -10.81
CA PHE A 319 18.46 4.32 -10.45
C PHE A 319 19.71 5.18 -10.55
N ARG A 320 20.75 4.84 -9.78
CA ARG A 320 22.10 5.37 -9.98
C ARG A 320 22.75 4.68 -11.19
N ASN A 321 23.41 5.45 -12.04
CA ASN A 321 23.94 4.95 -13.30
C ASN A 321 24.90 3.76 -13.14
N ASN A 322 25.62 3.64 -12.04
CA ASN A 322 26.46 2.46 -11.73
C ASN A 322 25.62 1.18 -11.54
N LYS A 323 24.39 1.26 -11.03
CA LYS A 323 23.49 0.09 -10.92
C LYS A 323 23.11 -0.48 -12.28
N PHE A 324 22.94 0.37 -13.27
CA PHE A 324 22.70 -0.09 -14.64
C PHE A 324 23.87 -0.92 -15.17
N THR A 325 25.12 -0.47 -14.91
CA THR A 325 26.31 -1.23 -15.32
C THR A 325 26.55 -2.51 -14.53
N GLN A 326 26.05 -2.59 -13.29
CA GLN A 326 26.26 -3.75 -12.42
C GLN A 326 25.15 -4.79 -12.54
N ASN A 327 23.89 -4.36 -12.66
CA ASN A 327 22.72 -5.23 -12.46
C ASN A 327 21.91 -5.50 -13.74
N ALA A 328 22.17 -4.81 -14.85
CA ALA A 328 21.43 -5.04 -16.10
C ALA A 328 21.88 -6.31 -16.86
N GLY A 329 22.87 -7.04 -16.37
CA GLY A 329 23.43 -8.20 -17.08
C GLY A 329 24.14 -7.82 -18.40
N ILE A 330 24.63 -6.58 -18.52
CA ILE A 330 25.24 -6.00 -19.69
C ILE A 330 26.71 -5.71 -19.39
N PRO A 331 27.68 -6.06 -20.27
CA PRO A 331 29.07 -5.67 -20.05
C PRO A 331 29.23 -4.17 -19.88
N ALA A 332 30.06 -3.73 -18.93
CA ALA A 332 30.16 -2.33 -18.52
C ALA A 332 30.38 -1.31 -19.66
N PRO A 333 31.24 -1.57 -20.70
CA PRO A 333 31.39 -0.66 -21.84
C PRO A 333 30.09 -0.52 -22.64
N SER A 334 29.35 -1.62 -22.83
CA SER A 334 28.08 -1.64 -23.56
C SER A 334 27.00 -0.94 -22.76
N ALA A 335 26.94 -1.14 -21.43
CA ALA A 335 26.00 -0.48 -20.55
C ALA A 335 26.19 1.04 -20.54
N ALA A 336 27.44 1.52 -20.47
CA ALA A 336 27.75 2.94 -20.54
C ALA A 336 27.31 3.59 -21.87
N THR A 337 27.53 2.88 -22.99
CA THR A 337 27.09 3.33 -24.32
C THR A 337 25.58 3.36 -24.42
N LEU A 338 24.89 2.32 -23.92
CA LEU A 338 23.42 2.26 -23.92
C LEU A 338 22.79 3.33 -23.03
N SER A 339 23.32 3.54 -21.84
CA SER A 339 22.84 4.59 -20.92
C SER A 339 22.89 5.98 -21.58
N LYS A 340 24.04 6.31 -22.21
CA LYS A 340 24.20 7.57 -22.94
C LYS A 340 23.20 7.70 -24.10
N LYS A 341 23.04 6.64 -24.89
CA LYS A 341 22.10 6.63 -26.02
C LYS A 341 20.64 6.75 -25.57
N LEU A 342 20.27 6.13 -24.45
CA LEU A 342 18.92 6.24 -23.86
C LEU A 342 18.63 7.67 -23.37
N ILE A 343 19.64 8.39 -22.85
CA ILE A 343 19.52 9.80 -22.49
C ILE A 343 19.35 10.65 -23.76
N GLU A 344 20.19 10.44 -24.78
CA GLU A 344 20.13 11.14 -26.07
C GLU A 344 18.78 10.95 -26.79
N LEU A 345 18.18 9.78 -26.67
CA LEU A 345 16.86 9.46 -27.22
C LEU A 345 15.68 9.94 -26.37
N GLY A 346 15.94 10.53 -25.19
CA GLY A 346 14.92 11.07 -24.30
C GLY A 346 14.16 10.02 -23.47
N TYR A 347 14.61 8.76 -23.43
CA TYR A 347 14.00 7.74 -22.56
C TYR A 347 14.43 7.88 -21.11
N LEU A 348 15.64 8.38 -20.86
CA LEU A 348 16.18 8.65 -19.53
C LEU A 348 16.33 10.15 -19.30
N ALA A 349 15.85 10.63 -18.16
CA ALA A 349 16.10 11.98 -17.66
C ALA A 349 17.10 11.94 -16.51
N GLU A 350 18.08 12.85 -16.53
CA GLU A 350 18.99 13.05 -15.41
C GLU A 350 18.31 13.88 -14.32
N LYS A 351 18.06 13.30 -13.15
CA LYS A 351 17.46 13.96 -11.98
C LYS A 351 18.52 14.62 -11.10
N GLU A 352 19.67 13.97 -10.97
CA GLU A 352 20.84 14.49 -10.25
C GLU A 352 22.09 14.20 -11.08
N ALA A 353 22.90 15.22 -11.30
CA ALA A 353 24.20 15.06 -11.97
C ALA A 353 25.17 14.26 -11.08
N ALA A 354 26.10 13.58 -11.73
CA ALA A 354 27.21 12.92 -11.01
C ALA A 354 28.03 13.97 -10.25
N SER A 355 28.40 13.66 -8.99
CA SER A 355 29.19 14.55 -8.15
C SER A 355 30.19 13.76 -7.30
N GLY A 356 31.47 13.98 -7.52
CA GLY A 356 32.54 13.23 -6.85
C GLY A 356 32.42 11.72 -7.12
N SER A 357 32.31 10.93 -6.07
CA SER A 357 32.09 9.47 -6.16
C SER A 357 30.63 9.06 -6.35
N ARG A 358 29.67 10.01 -6.26
CA ARG A 358 28.24 9.72 -6.40
C ARG A 358 27.83 9.71 -7.88
N PRO A 359 27.37 8.55 -8.44
CA PRO A 359 26.91 8.47 -9.81
C PRO A 359 25.64 9.28 -10.06
N ALA A 360 25.39 9.71 -11.30
CA ALA A 360 24.15 10.38 -11.68
C ALA A 360 22.92 9.54 -11.32
N LEU A 361 21.85 10.22 -10.88
CA LEU A 361 20.51 9.64 -10.69
C LEU A 361 19.72 9.80 -11.98
N LEU A 362 19.31 8.71 -12.57
CA LEU A 362 18.55 8.65 -13.80
C LEU A 362 17.12 8.16 -13.54
N SER A 363 16.17 8.69 -14.31
CA SER A 363 14.77 8.30 -14.27
C SER A 363 14.28 7.89 -15.65
N PHE A 364 13.59 6.75 -15.71
CA PHE A 364 12.95 6.22 -16.91
C PHE A 364 11.54 6.83 -17.04
N GLU A 365 11.47 8.00 -17.67
CA GLU A 365 10.27 8.81 -17.72
C GLU A 365 9.06 8.11 -18.37
N PRO A 366 9.19 7.29 -19.45
CA PRO A 366 8.01 6.65 -20.02
C PRO A 366 7.21 5.78 -19.03
N LEU A 367 7.88 5.11 -18.08
CA LEU A 367 7.20 4.35 -17.03
C LEU A 367 6.75 5.27 -15.89
N MET A 368 7.59 6.23 -15.52
CA MET A 368 7.28 7.15 -14.42
C MET A 368 6.03 8.00 -14.69
N GLU A 369 5.78 8.40 -15.93
CA GLU A 369 4.56 9.12 -16.33
C GLU A 369 3.27 8.31 -16.11
N LEU A 370 3.33 6.97 -16.18
CA LEU A 370 2.18 6.09 -15.94
C LEU A 370 1.91 5.85 -14.45
N VAL A 371 2.94 6.00 -13.58
CA VAL A 371 2.85 5.50 -12.20
C VAL A 371 3.00 6.60 -11.14
N ARG A 372 3.29 7.84 -11.50
CA ARG A 372 3.29 8.97 -10.55
C ARG A 372 1.90 9.23 -9.99
N VAL A 373 1.82 9.45 -8.66
CA VAL A 373 0.62 9.77 -7.89
C VAL A 373 0.85 11.01 -7.01
#